data_45682ad218fd0da4d12dac90d4ba7590
#
_entry.id   45682ad218fd0da4d12dac90d4ba7590
#
_cell.length_a   1.000
_cell.length_b   1.000
_cell.length_c   1.000
_cell.angle_alpha   90.00
_cell.angle_beta   90.00
_cell.angle_gamma   90.00
#
_symmetry.space_group_name_H-M   'P 1'
#
loop_
_entity.id
_entity.type
_entity.pdbx_description
1 polymer ?
#
loop_
_entity_poly.entity_id
_entity_poly.type
_entity_poly.pdbx_seq_one_letter_code
_entity_poly.pdbx_strand_id
1 'polypeptide(L)'
;DQRDSRKKFADTAQRLGFQRVLNCFCYTGGFTVAALCGLRAGGFSGGHVTSIDSSGAALEQARANVALNGFDTGQTTFLDADVNASLRQFLAEGRSFDAIVLDPPKFAPTVAHAERAARAYKDINRLALKLLEPGGVLFTYSCSGGISADLFHKIVAGAGADAGVDGFITERLGGAPDHPMTIAFPEGEYLKGLVIMRK
;
A
#
# COMPACT_ATOMS: atom_id res chain seq x y z
N ASP A 1 1.76 -13.58 2.94
CA ASP A 1 2.04 -12.83 4.18
C ASP A 1 1.10 -11.64 4.41
N GLN A 2 0.48 -11.09 3.36
CA GLN A 2 -0.42 -9.93 3.40
C GLN A 2 -1.91 -10.27 3.60
N ARG A 3 -2.28 -11.50 3.99
CA ARG A 3 -3.70 -11.91 4.11
C ARG A 3 -4.45 -11.03 5.11
N ASP A 4 -3.92 -10.87 6.31
CA ASP A 4 -4.58 -10.11 7.37
C ASP A 4 -4.55 -8.59 7.07
N SER A 5 -3.48 -8.11 6.42
CA SER A 5 -3.41 -6.74 5.92
C SER A 5 -4.49 -6.44 4.87
N ARG A 6 -4.71 -7.35 3.92
CA ARG A 6 -5.80 -7.23 2.93
C ARG A 6 -7.18 -7.23 3.58
N LYS A 7 -7.38 -8.14 4.58
CA LYS A 7 -8.62 -8.13 5.36
C LYS A 7 -8.83 -6.80 6.07
N LYS A 8 -7.79 -6.30 6.75
CA LYS A 8 -7.84 -5.00 7.44
C LYS A 8 -8.16 -3.85 6.49
N PHE A 9 -7.57 -3.86 5.29
CA PHE A 9 -7.86 -2.85 4.26
C PHE A 9 -9.33 -2.93 3.81
N ALA A 10 -9.87 -4.14 3.58
CA ALA A 10 -11.27 -4.34 3.26
C ALA A 10 -12.20 -3.83 4.36
N ASP A 11 -11.92 -4.16 5.63
CA ASP A 11 -12.70 -3.70 6.78
C ASP A 11 -12.67 -2.16 6.90
N THR A 12 -11.53 -1.54 6.57
CA THR A 12 -11.38 -0.09 6.56
C THR A 12 -12.18 0.55 5.41
N ALA A 13 -12.11 -0.04 4.21
CA ALA A 13 -12.89 0.40 3.05
C ALA A 13 -14.40 0.27 3.30
N GLN A 14 -14.84 -0.82 3.94
CA GLN A 14 -16.24 -1.02 4.34
C GLN A 14 -16.74 0.07 5.29
N ARG A 15 -15.89 0.51 6.20
CA ARG A 15 -16.27 1.51 7.21
C ARG A 15 -16.22 2.94 6.69
N LEU A 16 -15.22 3.28 5.86
CA LEU A 16 -14.95 4.66 5.44
C LEU A 16 -15.49 5.02 4.06
N GLY A 17 -15.81 4.04 3.22
CA GLY A 17 -16.43 4.28 1.91
C GLY A 17 -15.53 5.03 0.94
N PHE A 18 -14.28 4.58 0.77
CA PHE A 18 -13.31 5.21 -0.13
C PHE A 18 -13.85 5.41 -1.55
N GLN A 19 -13.63 6.59 -2.12
CA GLN A 19 -14.03 6.92 -3.48
C GLN A 19 -12.87 6.79 -4.48
N ARG A 20 -11.65 7.08 -4.05
CA ARG A 20 -10.44 7.07 -4.89
C ARG A 20 -9.32 6.33 -4.17
N VAL A 21 -9.15 5.07 -4.53
CA VAL A 21 -8.12 4.19 -3.97
C VAL A 21 -6.95 4.11 -4.94
N LEU A 22 -5.72 4.21 -4.41
CA LEU A 22 -4.48 3.97 -5.15
C LEU A 22 -3.77 2.74 -4.57
N ASN A 23 -3.55 1.72 -5.38
CA ASN A 23 -2.82 0.51 -5.01
C ASN A 23 -1.50 0.44 -5.79
N CYS A 24 -0.39 0.74 -5.12
CA CYS A 24 0.96 0.75 -5.68
C CYS A 24 1.66 -0.58 -5.45
N PHE A 25 2.40 -1.06 -6.46
CA PHE A 25 3.03 -2.39 -6.47
C PHE A 25 1.97 -3.47 -6.29
N CYS A 26 0.92 -3.36 -7.11
CA CYS A 26 -0.33 -4.11 -6.87
C CYS A 26 -0.19 -5.61 -7.13
N TYR A 27 0.87 -6.05 -7.81
CA TYR A 27 1.10 -7.44 -8.19
C TYR A 27 -0.17 -8.03 -8.84
N THR A 28 -0.68 -9.14 -8.33
CA THR A 28 -1.91 -9.78 -8.83
C THR A 28 -3.21 -9.17 -8.28
N GLY A 29 -3.17 -7.96 -7.74
CA GLY A 29 -4.34 -7.18 -7.36
C GLY A 29 -5.01 -7.57 -6.05
N GLY A 30 -4.29 -8.21 -5.12
CA GLY A 30 -4.89 -8.65 -3.87
C GLY A 30 -5.51 -7.52 -3.03
N PHE A 31 -4.86 -6.36 -2.92
CA PHE A 31 -5.42 -5.18 -2.25
C PHE A 31 -6.52 -4.50 -3.10
N THR A 32 -6.46 -4.60 -4.44
CA THR A 32 -7.52 -4.11 -5.33
C THR A 32 -8.83 -4.84 -5.06
N VAL A 33 -8.78 -6.17 -5.04
CA VAL A 33 -9.96 -7.01 -4.72
C VAL A 33 -10.44 -6.74 -3.29
N ALA A 34 -9.52 -6.61 -2.31
CA ALA A 34 -9.86 -6.30 -0.93
C ALA A 34 -10.60 -4.95 -0.80
N ALA A 35 -10.14 -3.90 -1.50
CA ALA A 35 -10.82 -2.61 -1.57
C ALA A 35 -12.25 -2.75 -2.07
N LEU A 36 -12.43 -3.38 -3.23
CA LEU A 36 -13.74 -3.56 -3.87
C LEU A 36 -14.69 -4.42 -3.01
N CYS A 37 -14.18 -5.49 -2.37
CA CYS A 37 -14.95 -6.30 -1.42
C CYS A 37 -15.44 -5.47 -0.23
N GLY A 38 -14.56 -4.66 0.35
CA GLY A 38 -14.91 -3.80 1.47
C GLY A 38 -15.95 -2.75 1.09
N LEU A 39 -15.74 -2.06 -0.02
CA LEU A 39 -16.70 -1.06 -0.53
C LEU A 39 -18.07 -1.67 -0.79
N ARG A 40 -18.14 -2.83 -1.47
CA ARG A 40 -19.40 -3.55 -1.70
C ARG A 40 -20.08 -3.95 -0.40
N ALA A 41 -19.33 -4.47 0.57
CA ALA A 41 -19.86 -4.86 1.89
C ALA A 41 -20.40 -3.66 2.69
N GLY A 42 -19.83 -2.46 2.49
CA GLY A 42 -20.29 -1.20 3.07
C GLY A 42 -21.45 -0.54 2.32
N GLY A 43 -21.89 -1.10 1.18
CA GLY A 43 -22.93 -0.52 0.34
C GLY A 43 -22.47 0.64 -0.55
N PHE A 44 -21.15 0.80 -0.72
CA PHE A 44 -20.56 1.86 -1.57
C PHE A 44 -20.33 1.35 -2.99
N SER A 45 -21.02 1.93 -3.97
CA SER A 45 -20.95 1.53 -5.38
C SER A 45 -20.08 2.42 -6.26
N GLY A 46 -19.69 3.61 -5.76
CA GLY A 46 -18.98 4.63 -6.55
C GLY A 46 -17.45 4.61 -6.44
N GLY A 47 -16.88 3.76 -5.61
CA GLY A 47 -15.44 3.75 -5.38
C GLY A 47 -14.65 3.21 -6.59
N HIS A 48 -13.52 3.86 -6.90
CA HIS A 48 -12.62 3.49 -8.00
C HIS A 48 -11.22 3.17 -7.49
N VAL A 49 -10.62 2.08 -7.99
CA VAL A 49 -9.28 1.64 -7.61
C VAL A 49 -8.33 1.78 -8.80
N THR A 50 -7.34 2.65 -8.65
CA THR A 50 -6.19 2.73 -9.58
C THR A 50 -5.08 1.83 -9.05
N SER A 51 -4.63 0.86 -9.84
CA SER A 51 -3.62 -0.13 -9.48
C SER A 51 -2.42 0.01 -10.41
N ILE A 52 -1.21 0.07 -9.85
CA ILE A 52 0.03 0.26 -10.60
C ILE A 52 0.98 -0.89 -10.31
N ASP A 53 1.54 -1.46 -11.35
CA ASP A 53 2.66 -2.40 -11.30
C ASP A 53 3.47 -2.29 -12.59
N SER A 54 4.75 -2.67 -12.56
CA SER A 54 5.61 -2.72 -13.74
C SER A 54 5.62 -4.09 -14.41
N SER A 55 4.80 -5.02 -13.96
CA SER A 55 4.65 -6.37 -14.51
C SER A 55 3.31 -6.50 -15.24
N GLY A 56 3.33 -6.42 -16.56
CA GLY A 56 2.14 -6.63 -17.38
C GLY A 56 1.46 -7.97 -17.10
N ALA A 57 2.23 -9.04 -16.90
CA ALA A 57 1.68 -10.36 -16.56
C ALA A 57 0.95 -10.37 -15.20
N ALA A 58 1.47 -9.65 -14.20
CA ALA A 58 0.80 -9.49 -12.91
C ALA A 58 -0.50 -8.69 -13.05
N LEU A 59 -0.50 -7.66 -13.87
CA LEU A 59 -1.69 -6.85 -14.15
C LEU A 59 -2.79 -7.63 -14.90
N GLU A 60 -2.42 -8.51 -15.84
CA GLU A 60 -3.37 -9.44 -16.48
C GLU A 60 -4.04 -10.34 -15.44
N GLN A 61 -3.25 -10.92 -14.53
CA GLN A 61 -3.78 -11.73 -13.44
C GLN A 61 -4.65 -10.89 -12.48
N ALA A 62 -4.27 -9.63 -12.22
CA ALA A 62 -5.07 -8.73 -11.38
C ALA A 62 -6.45 -8.45 -11.98
N ARG A 63 -6.53 -8.21 -13.31
CA ARG A 63 -7.80 -8.06 -14.03
C ARG A 63 -8.65 -9.33 -13.92
N ALA A 64 -8.04 -10.50 -14.13
CA ALA A 64 -8.72 -11.79 -14.00
C ALA A 64 -9.27 -12.00 -12.58
N ASN A 65 -8.49 -11.65 -11.55
CA ASN A 65 -8.91 -11.76 -10.16
C ASN A 65 -10.09 -10.82 -9.83
N VAL A 66 -10.11 -9.59 -10.35
CA VAL A 66 -11.23 -8.66 -10.20
C VAL A 66 -12.50 -9.25 -10.83
N ALA A 67 -12.40 -9.74 -12.07
CA ALA A 67 -13.52 -10.37 -12.78
C ALA A 67 -14.02 -11.63 -12.06
N LEU A 68 -13.11 -12.49 -11.58
CA LEU A 68 -13.44 -13.72 -10.85
C LEU A 68 -14.25 -13.43 -9.56
N ASN A 69 -14.02 -12.28 -8.92
CA ASN A 69 -14.75 -11.84 -7.74
C ASN A 69 -16.06 -11.10 -8.07
N GLY A 70 -16.46 -11.05 -9.35
CA GLY A 70 -17.71 -10.45 -9.80
C GLY A 70 -17.75 -8.94 -9.65
N PHE A 71 -16.61 -8.25 -9.83
CA PHE A 71 -16.54 -6.80 -9.87
C PHE A 71 -16.52 -6.28 -11.31
N ASP A 72 -17.11 -5.10 -11.50
CA ASP A 72 -17.08 -4.40 -12.78
C ASP A 72 -15.67 -3.86 -13.05
N THR A 73 -15.14 -4.11 -14.23
CA THR A 73 -13.87 -3.57 -14.69
C THR A 73 -13.88 -2.05 -14.77
N GLY A 74 -15.05 -1.41 -14.91
CA GLY A 74 -15.21 0.03 -14.87
C GLY A 74 -14.86 0.67 -13.51
N GLN A 75 -14.81 -0.12 -12.43
CA GLN A 75 -14.39 0.34 -11.10
C GLN A 75 -12.86 0.29 -10.90
N THR A 76 -12.11 -0.13 -11.92
CA THR A 76 -10.65 -0.30 -11.80
C THR A 76 -9.91 0.28 -13.00
N THR A 77 -8.73 0.86 -12.71
CA THR A 77 -7.73 1.22 -13.72
C THR A 77 -6.43 0.50 -13.39
N PHE A 78 -5.85 -0.20 -14.37
CA PHE A 78 -4.57 -0.87 -14.22
C PHE A 78 -3.53 -0.20 -15.10
N LEU A 79 -2.43 0.26 -14.49
CA LEU A 79 -1.35 0.97 -15.15
C LEU A 79 -0.08 0.11 -15.14
N ASP A 80 0.40 -0.28 -16.32
CA ASP A 80 1.72 -0.88 -16.51
C ASP A 80 2.75 0.24 -16.53
N ALA A 81 3.32 0.56 -15.36
CA ALA A 81 4.18 1.71 -15.20
C ALA A 81 5.06 1.61 -13.96
N ASP A 82 6.14 2.41 -13.94
CA ASP A 82 6.94 2.65 -12.74
C ASP A 82 6.13 3.42 -11.70
N VAL A 83 6.06 2.89 -10.48
CA VAL A 83 5.27 3.49 -9.39
C VAL A 83 5.78 4.89 -9.03
N ASN A 84 7.10 5.07 -8.91
CA ASN A 84 7.67 6.36 -8.49
C ASN A 84 7.38 7.45 -9.54
N ALA A 85 7.53 7.12 -10.82
CA ALA A 85 7.19 8.02 -11.92
C ALA A 85 5.69 8.37 -11.92
N SER A 86 4.82 7.37 -11.71
CA SER A 86 3.37 7.56 -11.66
C SER A 86 2.94 8.44 -10.49
N LEU A 87 3.51 8.25 -9.29
CA LEU A 87 3.21 9.10 -8.14
C LEU A 87 3.59 10.57 -8.40
N ARG A 88 4.74 10.82 -9.05
CA ARG A 88 5.16 12.18 -9.45
C ARG A 88 4.22 12.80 -10.49
N GLN A 89 3.81 12.00 -11.47
CA GLN A 89 2.86 12.42 -12.50
C GLN A 89 1.52 12.79 -11.85
N PHE A 90 0.97 11.96 -10.95
CA PHE A 90 -0.29 12.25 -10.27
C PHE A 90 -0.22 13.54 -9.45
N LEU A 91 0.91 13.82 -8.80
CA LEU A 91 1.12 15.09 -8.12
C LEU A 91 1.11 16.28 -9.10
N ALA A 92 1.77 16.15 -10.24
CA ALA A 92 1.79 17.20 -11.28
C ALA A 92 0.40 17.43 -11.88
N GLU A 93 -0.42 16.40 -11.97
CA GLU A 93 -1.82 16.45 -12.44
C GLU A 93 -2.79 16.96 -11.35
N GLY A 94 -2.34 17.19 -10.12
CA GLY A 94 -3.19 17.61 -9.00
C GLY A 94 -4.17 16.52 -8.54
N ARG A 95 -3.87 15.25 -8.81
CA ARG A 95 -4.70 14.14 -8.34
C ARG A 95 -4.53 13.92 -6.84
N SER A 96 -5.56 13.36 -6.22
CA SER A 96 -5.57 13.00 -4.81
C SER A 96 -6.37 11.72 -4.57
N PHE A 97 -6.10 11.05 -3.45
CA PHE A 97 -6.71 9.77 -3.09
C PHE A 97 -7.12 9.79 -1.61
N ASP A 98 -8.20 9.10 -1.29
CA ASP A 98 -8.67 8.92 0.09
C ASP A 98 -8.13 7.64 0.74
N ALA A 99 -7.61 6.70 -0.06
CA ALA A 99 -6.85 5.56 0.44
C ALA A 99 -5.68 5.21 -0.49
N ILE A 100 -4.51 4.93 0.09
CA ILE A 100 -3.31 4.53 -0.66
C ILE A 100 -2.71 3.28 -0.01
N VAL A 101 -2.30 2.32 -0.83
CA VAL A 101 -1.48 1.16 -0.43
C VAL A 101 -0.12 1.28 -1.09
N LEU A 102 0.95 1.15 -0.29
CA LEU A 102 2.33 1.02 -0.74
C LEU A 102 2.89 -0.32 -0.25
N ASP A 103 2.96 -1.31 -1.11
CA ASP A 103 3.53 -2.65 -0.81
C ASP A 103 4.71 -2.96 -1.74
N PRO A 104 5.83 -2.20 -1.62
CA PRO A 104 6.94 -2.29 -2.54
C PRO A 104 7.73 -3.60 -2.36
N PRO A 105 8.47 -4.03 -3.40
CA PRO A 105 9.39 -5.16 -3.29
C PRO A 105 10.54 -4.85 -2.32
N LYS A 106 11.36 -5.86 -2.03
CA LYS A 106 12.53 -5.72 -1.14
C LYS A 106 13.54 -4.75 -1.71
N PHE A 107 13.65 -3.54 -1.13
CA PHE A 107 14.69 -2.57 -1.51
C PHE A 107 16.03 -2.83 -0.82
N ALA A 108 16.04 -3.50 0.34
CA ALA A 108 17.22 -3.89 1.08
C ALA A 108 17.15 -5.36 1.49
N PRO A 109 17.70 -6.29 0.68
CA PRO A 109 17.79 -7.69 1.08
C PRO A 109 18.71 -7.89 2.29
N THR A 110 19.71 -7.03 2.48
CA THR A 110 20.65 -7.07 3.62
C THR A 110 20.83 -5.69 4.24
N VAL A 111 21.38 -5.65 5.46
CA VAL A 111 21.69 -4.40 6.20
C VAL A 111 22.64 -3.48 5.41
N ALA A 112 23.56 -4.02 4.62
CA ALA A 112 24.46 -3.24 3.78
C ALA A 112 23.74 -2.33 2.77
N HIS A 113 22.49 -2.66 2.41
CA HIS A 113 21.66 -1.87 1.49
C HIS A 113 20.67 -0.95 2.21
N ALA A 114 20.67 -0.93 3.54
CA ALA A 114 19.65 -0.24 4.34
C ALA A 114 19.55 1.26 4.06
N GLU A 115 20.68 1.95 3.91
CA GLU A 115 20.69 3.40 3.66
C GLU A 115 20.06 3.77 2.31
N ARG A 116 20.40 3.05 1.24
CA ARG A 116 19.82 3.26 -0.09
C ARG A 116 18.32 2.96 -0.09
N ALA A 117 17.95 1.85 0.57
CA ALA A 117 16.54 1.47 0.70
C ALA A 117 15.75 2.48 1.53
N ALA A 118 16.33 2.99 2.63
CA ALA A 118 15.69 4.02 3.45
C ALA A 118 15.34 5.27 2.62
N ARG A 119 16.24 5.71 1.73
CA ARG A 119 15.96 6.83 0.80
C ARG A 119 14.80 6.50 -0.16
N ALA A 120 14.77 5.28 -0.72
CA ALA A 120 13.69 4.86 -1.62
C ALA A 120 12.34 4.78 -0.89
N TYR A 121 12.29 4.14 0.29
CA TYR A 121 11.09 4.10 1.12
C TYR A 121 10.63 5.51 1.52
N LYS A 122 11.56 6.39 1.90
CA LYS A 122 11.23 7.77 2.27
C LYS A 122 10.59 8.52 1.09
N ASP A 123 11.14 8.39 -0.11
CA ASP A 123 10.64 9.10 -1.29
C ASP A 123 9.23 8.65 -1.68
N ILE A 124 8.96 7.34 -1.78
CA ILE A 124 7.62 6.85 -2.15
C ILE A 124 6.58 7.21 -1.07
N ASN A 125 6.93 7.12 0.22
CA ASN A 125 6.03 7.51 1.30
C ASN A 125 5.73 9.01 1.29
N ARG A 126 6.76 9.86 1.03
CA ARG A 126 6.60 11.30 0.89
C ARG A 126 5.64 11.66 -0.25
N LEU A 127 5.79 11.00 -1.40
CA LEU A 127 4.91 11.22 -2.55
C LEU A 127 3.47 10.78 -2.25
N ALA A 128 3.30 9.59 -1.63
CA ALA A 128 1.99 9.08 -1.25
C ALA A 128 1.29 9.99 -0.23
N LEU A 129 1.99 10.45 0.80
CA LEU A 129 1.43 11.37 1.80
C LEU A 129 0.98 12.70 1.19
N LYS A 130 1.67 13.21 0.16
CA LYS A 130 1.23 14.40 -0.59
C LYS A 130 -0.03 14.15 -1.41
N LEU A 131 -0.20 12.93 -1.94
CA LEU A 131 -1.37 12.52 -2.73
C LEU A 131 -2.57 12.15 -1.86
N LEU A 132 -2.36 11.87 -0.58
CA LEU A 132 -3.42 11.46 0.34
C LEU A 132 -4.25 12.67 0.77
N GLU A 133 -5.58 12.57 0.71
CA GLU A 133 -6.50 13.62 1.20
C GLU A 133 -6.45 13.75 2.73
N PRO A 134 -6.78 14.92 3.31
CA PRO A 134 -7.06 15.01 4.74
C PRO A 134 -8.15 14.01 5.17
N GLY A 135 -7.90 13.30 6.27
CA GLY A 135 -8.76 12.18 6.71
C GLY A 135 -8.53 10.87 5.95
N GLY A 136 -7.73 10.88 4.90
CA GLY A 136 -7.39 9.69 4.12
C GLY A 136 -6.45 8.73 4.85
N VAL A 137 -6.35 7.50 4.36
CA VAL A 137 -5.61 6.41 5.01
C VAL A 137 -4.52 5.86 4.10
N LEU A 138 -3.29 5.80 4.62
CA LEU A 138 -2.15 5.16 3.97
C LEU A 138 -1.82 3.83 4.66
N PHE A 139 -1.82 2.74 3.89
CA PHE A 139 -1.24 1.46 4.27
C PHE A 139 0.14 1.35 3.62
N THR A 140 1.20 1.35 4.40
CA THR A 140 2.56 1.29 3.86
C THR A 140 3.37 0.17 4.49
N TYR A 141 4.15 -0.53 3.66
CA TYR A 141 4.85 -1.75 4.04
C TYR A 141 6.33 -1.72 3.68
N SER A 142 7.09 -2.52 4.41
CA SER A 142 8.45 -2.94 4.06
C SER A 142 8.63 -4.42 4.33
N CYS A 143 9.01 -5.19 3.33
CA CYS A 143 9.42 -6.59 3.45
C CYS A 143 10.95 -6.76 3.46
N SER A 144 11.72 -5.67 3.59
CA SER A 144 13.19 -5.68 3.60
C SER A 144 13.73 -6.11 4.96
N GLY A 145 14.46 -7.24 5.01
CA GLY A 145 15.13 -7.72 6.23
C GLY A 145 16.16 -6.73 6.79
N GLY A 146 16.80 -5.93 5.94
CA GLY A 146 17.75 -4.89 6.35
C GLY A 146 17.11 -3.63 6.96
N ILE A 147 15.78 -3.54 7.02
CA ILE A 147 15.03 -2.42 7.60
C ILE A 147 14.27 -2.92 8.83
N SER A 148 14.64 -2.49 10.03
CA SER A 148 13.90 -2.81 11.25
C SER A 148 12.56 -2.05 11.33
N ALA A 149 11.65 -2.49 12.21
CA ALA A 149 10.37 -1.80 12.42
C ALA A 149 10.57 -0.36 12.94
N ASP A 150 11.55 -0.14 13.83
CA ASP A 150 11.90 1.19 14.32
C ASP A 150 12.46 2.09 13.22
N LEU A 151 13.37 1.56 12.39
CA LEU A 151 13.91 2.30 11.25
C LEU A 151 12.81 2.63 10.22
N PHE A 152 11.92 1.68 9.92
CA PHE A 152 10.81 1.93 8.99
C PHE A 152 9.90 3.05 9.50
N HIS A 153 9.56 3.05 10.79
CA HIS A 153 8.78 4.14 11.39
C HIS A 153 9.50 5.49 11.25
N LYS A 154 10.80 5.56 11.56
CA LYS A 154 11.60 6.79 11.40
C LYS A 154 11.65 7.29 9.96
N ILE A 155 11.78 6.37 8.99
CA ILE A 155 11.74 6.69 7.56
C ILE A 155 10.40 7.34 7.19
N VAL A 156 9.29 6.73 7.62
CA VAL A 156 7.94 7.22 7.31
C VAL A 156 7.65 8.55 8.03
N ALA A 157 8.09 8.71 9.28
CA ALA A 157 7.99 9.99 10.00
C ALA A 157 8.77 11.10 9.28
N GLY A 158 10.01 10.81 8.82
CA GLY A 158 10.78 11.74 8.01
C GLY A 158 10.14 12.05 6.65
N ALA A 159 9.41 11.09 6.05
CA ALA A 159 8.64 11.33 4.84
C ALA A 159 7.46 12.29 5.07
N GLY A 160 6.77 12.16 6.20
CA GLY A 160 5.71 13.08 6.63
C GLY A 160 6.21 14.50 6.81
N ALA A 161 7.33 14.67 7.51
CA ALA A 161 7.98 15.97 7.70
C ALA A 161 8.34 16.62 6.36
N ASP A 162 8.97 15.87 5.44
CA ASP A 162 9.35 16.39 4.10
C ASP A 162 8.12 16.65 3.20
N ALA A 163 7.00 15.96 3.45
CA ALA A 163 5.75 16.21 2.74
C ALA A 163 4.99 17.42 3.26
N GLY A 164 5.30 17.90 4.47
CA GLY A 164 4.50 18.87 5.21
C GLY A 164 3.14 18.30 5.64
N VAL A 165 3.07 17.00 5.89
CA VAL A 165 1.86 16.25 6.24
C VAL A 165 2.02 15.63 7.61
N ASP A 166 1.03 15.85 8.49
CA ASP A 166 0.92 15.22 9.80
C ASP A 166 -0.18 14.15 9.80
N GLY A 167 -0.08 13.19 10.69
CA GLY A 167 -1.04 12.10 10.80
C GLY A 167 -0.84 11.22 12.03
N PHE A 168 -1.76 10.30 12.23
CA PHE A 168 -1.72 9.32 13.31
C PHE A 168 -1.36 7.94 12.74
N ILE A 169 -0.38 7.27 13.34
CA ILE A 169 -0.22 5.82 13.14
C ILE A 169 -1.29 5.14 13.99
N THR A 170 -2.32 4.64 13.32
CA THR A 170 -3.46 4.00 13.99
C THR A 170 -3.22 2.52 14.25
N GLU A 171 -2.33 1.88 13.49
CA GLU A 171 -2.05 0.45 13.63
C GLU A 171 -0.67 0.08 13.10
N ARG A 172 -0.08 -0.97 13.68
CA ARG A 172 1.11 -1.67 13.18
C ARG A 172 0.70 -3.04 12.68
N LEU A 173 1.17 -3.40 11.50
CA LEU A 173 0.85 -4.65 10.84
C LEU A 173 2.12 -5.48 10.63
N GLY A 174 1.96 -6.79 10.57
CA GLY A 174 3.04 -7.77 10.33
C GLY A 174 2.58 -8.90 9.43
N GLY A 175 3.35 -9.97 9.38
CA GLY A 175 3.00 -11.19 8.66
C GLY A 175 1.76 -11.87 9.24
N ALA A 176 0.89 -12.38 8.38
CA ALA A 176 -0.29 -13.12 8.80
C ALA A 176 0.08 -14.54 9.31
N PRO A 177 -0.77 -15.18 10.13
CA PRO A 177 -0.52 -16.53 10.67
C PRO A 177 -0.31 -17.65 9.65
N ASP A 178 -0.69 -17.45 8.39
CA ASP A 178 -0.36 -18.36 7.28
C ASP A 178 1.09 -18.27 6.80
N HIS A 179 1.87 -17.33 7.37
CA HIS A 179 3.33 -17.20 7.21
C HIS A 179 3.99 -17.26 8.60
N PRO A 180 3.91 -18.42 9.30
CA PRO A 180 4.45 -18.51 10.65
C PRO A 180 5.97 -18.44 10.64
N MET A 181 6.52 -17.79 11.65
CA MET A 181 7.95 -17.84 11.94
C MET A 181 8.27 -19.06 12.81
N THR A 182 9.45 -19.66 12.62
CA THR A 182 9.96 -20.62 13.59
C THR A 182 10.68 -19.90 14.72
N ILE A 183 10.63 -20.45 15.93
CA ILE A 183 11.32 -19.88 17.10
C ILE A 183 12.83 -19.73 16.83
N ALA A 184 13.40 -20.64 16.04
CA ALA A 184 14.85 -20.66 15.73
C ALA A 184 15.25 -19.70 14.61
N PHE A 185 14.31 -19.00 13.96
CA PHE A 185 14.58 -18.13 12.81
C PHE A 185 13.83 -16.80 12.92
N PRO A 186 14.27 -15.90 13.81
CA PRO A 186 13.62 -14.59 14.03
C PRO A 186 13.64 -13.68 12.80
N GLU A 187 14.55 -13.90 11.84
CA GLU A 187 14.60 -13.18 10.55
C GLU A 187 13.36 -13.43 9.68
N GLY A 188 12.56 -14.43 10.02
CA GLY A 188 11.25 -14.66 9.42
C GLY A 188 10.27 -13.51 9.66
N GLU A 189 10.48 -12.66 10.68
CA GLU A 189 9.71 -11.43 10.92
C GLU A 189 10.20 -10.29 10.00
N TYR A 190 10.00 -10.45 8.72
CA TYR A 190 10.49 -9.48 7.73
C TYR A 190 9.44 -8.44 7.30
N LEU A 191 8.14 -8.71 7.48
CA LEU A 191 7.07 -7.79 7.07
C LEU A 191 6.78 -6.77 8.18
N LYS A 192 6.87 -5.50 7.85
CA LYS A 192 6.48 -4.37 8.71
C LYS A 192 5.48 -3.51 7.96
N GLY A 193 4.35 -3.22 8.59
CA GLY A 193 3.31 -2.35 8.04
C GLY A 193 2.90 -1.25 9.02
N LEU A 194 2.51 -0.11 8.48
CA LEU A 194 1.90 0.99 9.22
C LEU A 194 0.59 1.40 8.55
N VAL A 195 -0.43 1.60 9.36
CA VAL A 195 -1.67 2.26 8.94
C VAL A 195 -1.62 3.69 9.46
N ILE A 196 -1.71 4.66 8.57
CA ILE A 196 -1.57 6.08 8.88
C ILE A 196 -2.85 6.79 8.43
N MET A 197 -3.47 7.54 9.33
CA MET A 197 -4.55 8.47 9.01
C MET A 197 -3.99 9.88 8.95
N ARG A 198 -4.13 10.55 7.80
CA ARG A 198 -3.73 11.95 7.64
C ARG A 198 -4.66 12.87 8.42
N LYS A 199 -4.09 13.85 9.15
CA LYS A 199 -4.85 14.97 9.73
C LYS A 199 -5.39 15.90 8.68
#